data_1e1456667d557f15541aeb65fb744600
#
_entry.id   1e1456667d557f15541aeb65fb744600
#
_cell.length_a   1.000
_cell.length_b   1.000
_cell.length_c   1.000
_cell.angle_alpha   90.00
_cell.angle_beta   90.00
_cell.angle_gamma   90.00
#
_symmetry.space_group_name_H-M   'P 1'
#
loop_
_entity.id
_entity.type
_entity.pdbx_description
1 polymer ?
#
loop_
_entity_poly.entity_id
_entity_poly.type
_entity_poly.pdbx_seq_one_letter_code
_entity_poly.pdbx_strand_id
1 'polypeptide(L)'
;MLKSIKSSYFYERIFSYIEEGQKLKIIKNNKSLQKFINISISNYKHYKGRYIIYKSKGIGKEYNGYSDQLVFEGGYINGKRNGKGKEYNDFGDIKFEGEYLNGKRNGKGKEYDTLGDIKFEGQYLNGKKNGKGKEYWNDGKLMFEGEYLNDKKWIGTAYDIKGKILYKLNNNINGKGKEYFDYNNHLLFEGEYLNGKRWDGKGYDSQNNLAYELNNGKGLIKEYNSSGNLIFEGEYLNGKRNGKGKEYNDFGDIKFEGEYLYGERNGKGKEYNDFGDINFEGEYLNGKRNGKGFYQDNFLKFDGVYLYGFKLKGKLFIDNKLEFEGEFLFDKKWNGKGYDEHGNIIYELINGNGKVKEYENYGKLYFEGEYLNGKRNGKGKEKYLSGYLKYEGEYLNNKRNGKGKAYLPPFFRKNNGNSGRALEFKGDFLNDKKWNGTGYDGEGNIIYKLNNGTGNVKEYNIVGRLIYEGGYLNGEKNGKGKEYNYFQERLKFEGEYLNGKRNGKGREYWNNGELKFEGEYLNGERIN
;
A
#
# COMPACT_ATOMS: atom_id res chain seq x y z
N MET A 1 19.29 -5.22 35.05
CA MET A 1 20.43 -5.02 34.13
C MET A 1 20.35 -3.73 33.30
N LEU A 2 19.18 -3.31 32.77
CA LEU A 2 19.09 -2.07 31.95
C LEU A 2 19.20 -0.75 32.74
N LYS A 3 18.94 -0.74 34.07
CA LYS A 3 18.99 0.49 34.89
C LYS A 3 20.39 1.06 35.14
N SER A 4 21.46 0.32 34.84
CA SER A 4 22.84 0.72 35.05
C SER A 4 23.53 1.37 33.85
N ILE A 5 22.86 1.36 32.69
CA ILE A 5 23.42 1.90 31.44
C ILE A 5 23.06 3.38 31.35
N LYS A 6 24.08 4.27 31.39
CA LYS A 6 23.92 5.74 31.36
C LYS A 6 24.05 6.34 29.95
N SER A 7 24.42 5.55 28.92
CA SER A 7 24.68 6.05 27.56
C SER A 7 23.44 5.88 26.66
N SER A 8 22.89 6.99 26.15
CA SER A 8 21.82 6.99 25.13
C SER A 8 22.21 6.22 23.88
N TYR A 9 23.46 6.38 23.43
CA TYR A 9 24.03 5.68 22.27
C TYR A 9 23.95 4.15 22.40
N PHE A 10 24.19 3.62 23.61
CA PHE A 10 24.14 2.18 23.84
C PHE A 10 22.70 1.65 23.80
N TYR A 11 21.75 2.40 24.33
CA TYR A 11 20.33 2.07 24.21
C TYR A 11 19.86 2.14 22.76
N GLU A 12 20.18 3.19 22.03
CA GLU A 12 19.85 3.33 20.62
C GLU A 12 20.38 2.16 19.81
N ARG A 13 21.61 1.72 20.09
CA ARG A 13 22.24 0.60 19.41
C ARG A 13 21.59 -0.75 19.75
N ILE A 14 21.26 -1.02 21.01
CA ILE A 14 20.53 -2.23 21.40
C ILE A 14 19.13 -2.23 20.77
N PHE A 15 18.42 -1.10 20.84
CA PHE A 15 17.08 -0.99 20.31
C PHE A 15 17.04 -0.97 18.77
N SER A 16 18.12 -0.65 18.09
CA SER A 16 18.20 -0.75 16.63
C SER A 16 18.13 -2.19 16.12
N TYR A 17 18.48 -3.18 16.94
CA TYR A 17 18.36 -4.62 16.60
C TYR A 17 17.00 -5.21 16.89
N ILE A 18 16.10 -4.48 17.56
CA ILE A 18 14.77 -4.94 17.93
C ILE A 18 13.77 -4.41 16.91
N GLU A 19 12.82 -5.26 16.46
CA GLU A 19 11.72 -4.81 15.62
C GLU A 19 10.91 -3.71 16.30
N GLU A 20 10.44 -2.72 15.51
CA GLU A 20 9.77 -1.52 16.04
C GLU A 20 8.60 -1.85 16.98
N GLY A 21 7.82 -2.88 16.67
CA GLY A 21 6.72 -3.33 17.51
C GLY A 21 7.14 -3.90 18.87
N GLN A 22 8.23 -4.65 18.89
CA GLN A 22 8.80 -5.17 20.15
C GLN A 22 9.44 -4.04 20.96
N LYS A 23 10.17 -3.15 20.29
CA LYS A 23 10.74 -1.93 20.86
C LYS A 23 9.66 -1.12 21.59
N LEU A 24 8.57 -0.79 20.89
CA LEU A 24 7.46 -0.03 21.45
C LEU A 24 6.77 -0.73 22.63
N LYS A 25 6.67 -2.07 22.61
CA LYS A 25 6.14 -2.84 23.75
C LYS A 25 7.03 -2.75 24.98
N ILE A 26 8.35 -2.85 24.81
CA ILE A 26 9.33 -2.79 25.91
C ILE A 26 9.31 -1.43 26.60
N ILE A 27 9.18 -0.34 25.84
CA ILE A 27 9.27 1.02 26.35
C ILE A 27 7.93 1.62 26.75
N LYS A 28 6.81 1.00 26.39
CA LYS A 28 5.44 1.53 26.56
C LYS A 28 5.16 2.13 27.95
N ASN A 29 5.67 1.49 29.00
CA ASN A 29 5.42 1.90 30.39
C ASN A 29 6.68 2.52 31.06
N ASN A 30 7.72 2.85 30.29
CA ASN A 30 8.96 3.38 30.84
C ASN A 30 9.29 4.77 30.25
N LYS A 31 8.80 5.81 30.93
CA LYS A 31 8.97 7.22 30.53
C LYS A 31 10.45 7.64 30.39
N SER A 32 11.31 7.12 31.26
CA SER A 32 12.76 7.41 31.18
C SER A 32 13.38 6.83 29.92
N LEU A 33 13.03 5.58 29.58
CA LEU A 33 13.49 4.91 28.35
C LEU A 33 12.93 5.59 27.11
N GLN A 34 11.65 6.01 27.12
CA GLN A 34 11.04 6.77 26.02
C GLN A 34 11.80 8.06 25.72
N LYS A 35 12.15 8.80 26.78
CA LYS A 35 12.95 10.03 26.67
C LYS A 35 14.39 9.75 26.19
N PHE A 36 14.99 8.68 26.68
CA PHE A 36 16.36 8.30 26.36
C PHE A 36 16.57 7.91 24.89
N ILE A 37 15.59 7.21 24.30
CA ILE A 37 15.62 6.75 22.89
C ILE A 37 14.74 7.62 21.99
N ASN A 38 14.36 8.81 22.46
CA ASN A 38 13.57 9.82 21.75
C ASN A 38 12.30 9.28 21.06
N ILE A 39 11.58 8.40 21.75
CA ILE A 39 10.31 7.87 21.25
C ILE A 39 9.16 8.71 21.78
N SER A 40 8.37 9.23 20.86
CA SER A 40 7.19 10.05 21.11
C SER A 40 5.89 9.28 20.85
N ILE A 41 4.76 9.89 21.19
CA ILE A 41 3.43 9.38 20.80
C ILE A 41 3.31 9.20 19.30
N SER A 42 3.97 10.04 18.50
CA SER A 42 4.00 9.92 17.03
C SER A 42 4.53 8.56 16.55
N ASN A 43 5.54 7.99 17.21
CA ASN A 43 6.08 6.67 16.85
C ASN A 43 5.02 5.57 17.03
N TYR A 44 4.21 5.65 18.10
CA TYR A 44 3.11 4.70 18.32
C TYR A 44 1.97 4.89 17.31
N LYS A 45 1.65 6.13 16.94
CA LYS A 45 0.67 6.45 15.90
C LYS A 45 1.07 5.80 14.57
N HIS A 46 2.31 6.06 14.12
CA HIS A 46 2.83 5.52 12.87
C HIS A 46 2.92 3.99 12.87
N TYR A 47 3.36 3.39 13.97
CA TYR A 47 3.49 1.94 14.04
C TYR A 47 2.15 1.21 13.99
N LYS A 48 1.14 1.71 14.70
CA LYS A 48 -0.20 1.10 14.73
C LYS A 48 -1.07 1.47 13.53
N GLY A 49 -0.70 2.49 12.76
CA GLY A 49 -1.52 3.07 11.71
C GLY A 49 -2.81 3.74 12.20
N ARG A 50 -3.07 3.69 13.52
CA ARG A 50 -4.26 4.29 14.17
C ARG A 50 -3.96 4.64 15.63
N TYR A 51 -4.65 5.66 16.15
CA TYR A 51 -4.59 6.02 17.57
C TYR A 51 -5.95 6.47 18.09
N ILE A 52 -6.14 6.38 19.42
CA ILE A 52 -7.42 6.70 20.09
C ILE A 52 -7.20 7.83 21.07
N ILE A 53 -8.05 8.85 21.00
CA ILE A 53 -8.15 9.92 22.02
C ILE A 53 -9.42 9.66 22.81
N TYR A 54 -9.29 9.39 24.12
CA TYR A 54 -10.42 9.17 25.00
C TYR A 54 -10.95 10.52 25.49
N LYS A 55 -12.26 10.77 25.31
CA LYS A 55 -12.97 11.95 25.86
C LYS A 55 -13.42 11.73 27.28
N SER A 56 -13.80 10.49 27.62
CA SER A 56 -14.23 10.05 28.94
C SER A 56 -13.93 8.56 29.10
N LYS A 57 -14.19 8.00 30.30
CA LYS A 57 -13.97 6.57 30.55
C LYS A 57 -14.84 5.73 29.60
N GLY A 58 -14.18 5.00 28.71
CA GLY A 58 -14.84 4.12 27.76
C GLY A 58 -15.40 4.76 26.48
N ILE A 59 -15.27 6.09 26.29
CA ILE A 59 -15.68 6.77 25.04
C ILE A 59 -14.48 7.46 24.40
N GLY A 60 -14.26 7.26 23.11
CA GLY A 60 -13.10 7.82 22.41
C GLY A 60 -13.33 8.04 20.92
N LYS A 61 -12.39 8.76 20.33
CA LYS A 61 -12.26 8.98 18.89
C LYS A 61 -10.99 8.30 18.40
N GLU A 62 -11.11 7.47 17.38
CA GLU A 62 -10.00 6.78 16.70
C GLU A 62 -9.67 7.50 15.41
N TYR A 63 -8.41 7.79 15.20
CA TYR A 63 -7.89 8.51 14.06
C TYR A 63 -6.93 7.64 13.27
N ASN A 64 -6.86 7.87 11.97
CA ASN A 64 -5.81 7.34 11.12
C ASN A 64 -4.46 7.89 11.57
N GLY A 65 -3.48 7.03 11.80
CA GLY A 65 -2.14 7.42 12.30
C GLY A 65 -1.31 8.25 11.33
N TYR A 66 -1.65 8.21 10.04
CA TYR A 66 -0.93 8.91 8.97
C TYR A 66 -1.60 10.23 8.58
N SER A 67 -2.93 10.24 8.43
CA SER A 67 -3.70 11.40 7.95
C SER A 67 -4.35 12.21 9.08
N ASP A 68 -4.34 11.69 10.30
CA ASP A 68 -5.09 12.23 11.46
C ASP A 68 -6.61 12.38 11.21
N GLN A 69 -7.14 11.73 10.16
CA GLN A 69 -8.57 11.71 9.88
C GLN A 69 -9.31 10.84 10.89
N LEU A 70 -10.52 11.26 11.27
CA LEU A 70 -11.39 10.50 12.15
C LEU A 70 -11.87 9.24 11.42
N VAL A 71 -11.61 8.07 12.02
CA VAL A 71 -12.00 6.75 11.46
C VAL A 71 -13.18 6.17 12.24
N PHE A 72 -13.23 6.45 13.55
CA PHE A 72 -14.29 5.94 14.40
C PHE A 72 -14.47 6.82 15.64
N GLU A 73 -15.72 6.98 16.07
CA GLU A 73 -16.04 7.50 17.41
C GLU A 73 -17.07 6.61 18.11
N GLY A 74 -16.89 6.36 19.40
CA GLY A 74 -17.82 5.51 20.15
C GLY A 74 -17.23 4.89 21.40
N GLY A 75 -17.86 3.80 21.82
CA GLY A 75 -17.48 3.06 23.01
C GLY A 75 -16.23 2.20 22.82
N TYR A 76 -15.46 2.04 23.89
CA TYR A 76 -14.27 1.20 23.96
C TYR A 76 -14.16 0.44 25.28
N ILE A 77 -13.78 -0.83 25.20
CA ILE A 77 -13.37 -1.65 26.34
C ILE A 77 -12.03 -2.29 26.01
N ASN A 78 -11.03 -2.11 26.88
CA ASN A 78 -9.67 -2.66 26.69
C ASN A 78 -9.05 -2.32 25.33
N GLY A 79 -9.26 -1.09 24.84
CA GLY A 79 -8.74 -0.61 23.56
C GLY A 79 -9.41 -1.19 22.31
N LYS A 80 -10.52 -1.92 22.48
CA LYS A 80 -11.34 -2.43 21.38
C LYS A 80 -12.68 -1.70 21.34
N ARG A 81 -13.19 -1.42 20.14
CA ARG A 81 -14.51 -0.84 19.93
C ARG A 81 -15.57 -1.70 20.62
N ASN A 82 -16.44 -1.11 21.42
CA ASN A 82 -17.47 -1.82 22.19
C ASN A 82 -18.64 -0.88 22.51
N GLY A 83 -19.88 -1.37 22.40
CA GLY A 83 -21.08 -0.54 22.52
C GLY A 83 -21.38 0.21 21.23
N LYS A 84 -22.05 1.35 21.32
CA LYS A 84 -22.44 2.14 20.13
C LYS A 84 -21.26 2.93 19.57
N GLY A 85 -21.20 3.08 18.24
CA GLY A 85 -20.18 3.88 17.58
C GLY A 85 -20.47 4.14 16.11
N LYS A 86 -19.67 5.05 15.53
CA LYS A 86 -19.75 5.47 14.13
C LYS A 86 -18.38 5.28 13.45
N GLU A 87 -18.37 4.68 12.27
CA GLU A 87 -17.21 4.63 11.38
C GLU A 87 -17.34 5.69 10.30
N TYR A 88 -16.21 6.23 9.89
CA TYR A 88 -16.11 7.28 8.87
C TYR A 88 -15.29 6.79 7.68
N ASN A 89 -15.61 7.27 6.48
CA ASN A 89 -14.81 7.09 5.28
C ASN A 89 -13.65 8.11 5.23
N ASP A 90 -12.81 8.03 4.19
CA ASP A 90 -11.66 8.93 4.03
C ASP A 90 -12.06 10.39 3.69
N PHE A 91 -13.34 10.64 3.39
CA PHE A 91 -13.90 11.98 3.16
C PHE A 91 -14.52 12.60 4.42
N GLY A 92 -14.63 11.82 5.50
CA GLY A 92 -15.22 12.25 6.77
C GLY A 92 -16.72 11.96 6.91
N ASP A 93 -17.34 11.30 5.92
CA ASP A 93 -18.75 10.93 5.97
C ASP A 93 -18.95 9.65 6.77
N ILE A 94 -20.14 9.49 7.36
CA ILE A 94 -20.49 8.29 8.10
C ILE A 94 -20.62 7.11 7.12
N LYS A 95 -19.78 6.10 7.30
CA LYS A 95 -19.83 4.84 6.57
C LYS A 95 -20.68 3.78 7.25
N PHE A 96 -20.69 3.79 8.58
CA PHE A 96 -21.45 2.86 9.40
C PHE A 96 -21.75 3.47 10.77
N GLU A 97 -22.96 3.24 11.29
CA GLU A 97 -23.28 3.48 12.69
C GLU A 97 -23.97 2.24 13.28
N GLY A 98 -23.61 1.87 14.51
CA GLY A 98 -24.20 0.69 15.13
C GLY A 98 -23.48 0.21 16.37
N GLU A 99 -23.72 -1.05 16.70
CA GLU A 99 -23.22 -1.70 17.89
C GLU A 99 -21.95 -2.52 17.61
N TYR A 100 -21.05 -2.55 18.58
CA TYR A 100 -19.76 -3.23 18.52
C TYR A 100 -19.53 -4.11 19.73
N LEU A 101 -18.90 -5.25 19.50
CA LEU A 101 -18.42 -6.14 20.56
C LEU A 101 -16.99 -6.60 20.21
N ASN A 102 -16.04 -6.38 21.14
CA ASN A 102 -14.64 -6.80 20.98
C ASN A 102 -13.98 -6.34 19.67
N GLY A 103 -14.32 -5.13 19.19
CA GLY A 103 -13.74 -4.52 17.99
C GLY A 103 -14.46 -4.85 16.68
N LYS A 104 -15.51 -5.66 16.71
CA LYS A 104 -16.31 -6.06 15.52
C LYS A 104 -17.73 -5.50 15.62
N ARG A 105 -18.34 -5.18 14.47
CA ARG A 105 -19.77 -4.84 14.39
C ARG A 105 -20.57 -6.02 14.94
N ASN A 106 -21.46 -5.77 15.90
CA ASN A 106 -22.24 -6.81 16.57
C ASN A 106 -23.49 -6.23 17.19
N GLY A 107 -24.67 -6.66 16.80
CA GLY A 107 -25.95 -6.08 17.15
C GLY A 107 -26.57 -5.30 15.98
N LYS A 108 -27.32 -4.25 16.23
CA LYS A 108 -27.97 -3.45 15.19
C LYS A 108 -27.01 -2.41 14.59
N GLY A 109 -27.10 -2.19 13.28
CA GLY A 109 -26.32 -1.18 12.59
C GLY A 109 -26.87 -0.77 11.24
N LYS A 110 -26.38 0.38 10.75
CA LYS A 110 -26.69 0.95 9.44
C LYS A 110 -25.41 1.21 8.67
N GLU A 111 -25.36 0.82 7.41
CA GLU A 111 -24.32 1.17 6.44
C GLU A 111 -24.84 2.26 5.52
N TYR A 112 -23.96 3.19 5.19
CA TYR A 112 -24.24 4.30 4.29
C TYR A 112 -23.37 4.20 3.04
N ASP A 113 -23.85 4.72 1.94
CA ASP A 113 -23.07 4.92 0.72
C ASP A 113 -22.24 6.21 0.78
N THR A 114 -21.58 6.57 -0.32
CA THR A 114 -20.75 7.78 -0.41
C THR A 114 -21.55 9.07 -0.51
N LEU A 115 -22.86 9.00 -0.75
CA LEU A 115 -23.78 10.15 -0.80
C LEU A 115 -24.47 10.38 0.56
N GLY A 116 -24.27 9.46 1.52
CA GLY A 116 -24.89 9.51 2.84
C GLY A 116 -26.26 8.81 2.92
N ASP A 117 -26.67 8.11 1.87
CA ASP A 117 -27.92 7.36 1.86
C ASP A 117 -27.74 5.98 2.51
N ILE A 118 -28.80 5.48 3.15
CA ILE A 118 -28.76 4.16 3.79
C ILE A 118 -28.67 3.07 2.71
N LYS A 119 -27.58 2.34 2.73
CA LYS A 119 -27.36 1.17 1.88
C LYS A 119 -27.86 -0.13 2.50
N PHE A 120 -27.72 -0.25 3.83
CA PHE A 120 -28.17 -1.41 4.61
C PHE A 120 -28.51 -1.00 6.03
N GLU A 121 -29.59 -1.58 6.56
CA GLU A 121 -29.86 -1.56 7.99
C GLU A 121 -30.23 -2.96 8.47
N GLY A 122 -29.67 -3.39 9.61
CA GLY A 122 -29.94 -4.75 10.09
C GLY A 122 -29.04 -5.19 11.24
N GLN A 123 -28.98 -6.50 11.40
CA GLN A 123 -28.25 -7.17 12.45
C GLN A 123 -26.88 -7.66 11.99
N TYR A 124 -25.91 -7.56 12.88
CA TYR A 124 -24.52 -8.01 12.69
C TYR A 124 -24.11 -8.98 13.79
N LEU A 125 -23.31 -9.97 13.41
CA LEU A 125 -22.65 -10.89 14.34
C LEU A 125 -21.19 -11.06 13.93
N ASN A 126 -20.26 -10.74 14.83
CA ASN A 126 -18.81 -10.86 14.60
C ASN A 126 -18.29 -10.14 13.34
N GLY A 127 -18.90 -8.98 13.00
CA GLY A 127 -18.50 -8.15 11.86
C GLY A 127 -19.22 -8.45 10.56
N LYS A 128 -20.11 -9.45 10.52
CA LYS A 128 -20.86 -9.87 9.33
C LYS A 128 -22.35 -9.59 9.51
N LYS A 129 -23.05 -9.26 8.41
CA LYS A 129 -24.52 -9.21 8.38
C LYS A 129 -25.07 -10.58 8.78
N ASN A 130 -25.88 -10.63 9.84
CA ASN A 130 -26.43 -11.87 10.37
C ASN A 130 -27.73 -11.60 11.13
N GLY A 131 -28.84 -12.23 10.73
CA GLY A 131 -30.18 -11.96 11.21
C GLY A 131 -30.94 -11.00 10.30
N LYS A 132 -31.96 -10.35 10.79
CA LYS A 132 -32.86 -9.50 9.98
C LYS A 132 -32.16 -8.27 9.46
N GLY A 133 -32.44 -7.90 8.18
CA GLY A 133 -31.91 -6.71 7.55
C GLY A 133 -32.64 -6.30 6.29
N LYS A 134 -32.41 -5.05 5.91
CA LYS A 134 -32.91 -4.43 4.68
C LYS A 134 -31.75 -3.83 3.91
N GLU A 135 -31.74 -4.04 2.60
CA GLU A 135 -30.84 -3.35 1.66
C GLU A 135 -31.64 -2.41 0.77
N TYR A 136 -30.99 -1.32 0.38
CA TYR A 136 -31.63 -0.28 -0.42
C TYR A 136 -30.82 -0.01 -1.69
N TRP A 137 -31.51 0.39 -2.75
CA TRP A 137 -30.93 0.97 -3.96
C TRP A 137 -30.41 2.38 -3.66
N ASN A 138 -29.55 2.92 -4.53
CA ASN A 138 -29.01 4.28 -4.38
C ASN A 138 -30.06 5.39 -4.38
N ASP A 139 -31.31 5.10 -4.82
CA ASP A 139 -32.45 6.01 -4.76
C ASP A 139 -33.30 5.86 -3.48
N GLY A 140 -32.81 5.09 -2.49
CA GLY A 140 -33.45 4.85 -1.21
C GLY A 140 -34.59 3.83 -1.24
N LYS A 141 -34.92 3.23 -2.42
CA LYS A 141 -35.93 2.19 -2.50
C LYS A 141 -35.44 0.85 -2.00
N LEU A 142 -36.34 0.06 -1.43
CA LEU A 142 -36.02 -1.25 -0.89
C LEU A 142 -35.54 -2.20 -2.00
N MET A 143 -34.35 -2.75 -1.85
CA MET A 143 -33.75 -3.73 -2.75
C MET A 143 -33.94 -5.16 -2.23
N PHE A 144 -33.81 -5.36 -0.92
CA PHE A 144 -33.99 -6.65 -0.27
C PHE A 144 -34.46 -6.48 1.17
N GLU A 145 -35.39 -7.32 1.60
CA GLU A 145 -35.80 -7.44 3.00
C GLU A 145 -35.83 -8.91 3.40
N GLY A 146 -35.12 -9.23 4.49
CA GLY A 146 -35.08 -10.62 4.91
C GLY A 146 -34.04 -10.88 6.01
N GLU A 147 -33.61 -12.12 6.06
CA GLU A 147 -32.57 -12.57 6.98
C GLU A 147 -31.25 -12.82 6.25
N TYR A 148 -30.17 -12.53 6.94
CA TYR A 148 -28.79 -12.72 6.48
C TYR A 148 -28.10 -13.79 7.32
N LEU A 149 -27.22 -14.56 6.71
CA LEU A 149 -26.31 -15.49 7.38
C LEU A 149 -24.88 -15.27 6.85
N ASN A 150 -23.99 -14.73 7.71
CA ASN A 150 -22.60 -14.47 7.36
C ASN A 150 -22.43 -13.66 6.06
N ASP A 151 -23.06 -12.48 5.98
CA ASP A 151 -23.12 -11.54 4.84
C ASP A 151 -23.96 -12.02 3.63
N LYS A 152 -24.51 -13.21 3.64
CA LYS A 152 -25.33 -13.73 2.54
C LYS A 152 -26.80 -13.59 2.87
N LYS A 153 -27.59 -13.19 1.87
CA LYS A 153 -29.07 -13.23 1.92
C LYS A 153 -29.51 -14.67 2.14
N TRP A 154 -30.26 -14.92 3.20
CA TRP A 154 -30.66 -16.26 3.65
C TRP A 154 -32.12 -16.58 3.34
N ILE A 155 -33.03 -15.76 3.86
CA ILE A 155 -34.48 -15.84 3.62
C ILE A 155 -34.97 -14.42 3.37
N GLY A 156 -35.81 -14.21 2.39
CA GLY A 156 -36.38 -12.88 2.18
C GLY A 156 -36.83 -12.63 0.76
N THR A 157 -37.20 -11.39 0.48
CA THR A 157 -37.71 -10.94 -0.80
C THR A 157 -36.82 -9.84 -1.36
N ALA A 158 -36.45 -9.97 -2.62
CA ALA A 158 -35.76 -8.94 -3.39
C ALA A 158 -36.71 -8.22 -4.33
N TYR A 159 -36.47 -6.94 -4.54
CA TYR A 159 -37.29 -6.03 -5.34
C TYR A 159 -36.44 -5.32 -6.39
N ASP A 160 -37.02 -5.02 -7.53
CA ASP A 160 -36.42 -4.12 -8.51
C ASP A 160 -36.58 -2.65 -8.09
N ILE A 161 -35.98 -1.74 -8.85
CA ILE A 161 -36.05 -0.29 -8.60
C ILE A 161 -37.48 0.28 -8.69
N LYS A 162 -38.43 -0.47 -9.30
CA LYS A 162 -39.86 -0.11 -9.36
C LYS A 162 -40.68 -0.72 -8.22
N GLY A 163 -40.01 -1.49 -7.30
CA GLY A 163 -40.66 -2.17 -6.18
C GLY A 163 -41.34 -3.50 -6.54
N LYS A 164 -41.15 -4.03 -7.77
CA LYS A 164 -41.66 -5.33 -8.18
C LYS A 164 -40.78 -6.44 -7.60
N ILE A 165 -41.39 -7.52 -7.11
CA ILE A 165 -40.67 -8.68 -6.59
C ILE A 165 -39.84 -9.32 -7.71
N LEU A 166 -38.52 -9.37 -7.51
CA LEU A 166 -37.58 -10.06 -8.38
C LEU A 166 -37.47 -11.54 -8.04
N TYR A 167 -37.28 -11.84 -6.74
CA TYR A 167 -37.22 -13.22 -6.25
C TYR A 167 -37.55 -13.30 -4.77
N LYS A 168 -37.91 -14.52 -4.33
CA LYS A 168 -38.05 -14.88 -2.92
C LYS A 168 -37.08 -16.00 -2.58
N LEU A 169 -36.35 -15.84 -1.50
CA LEU A 169 -35.47 -16.88 -0.93
C LEU A 169 -36.19 -17.57 0.22
N ASN A 170 -36.33 -18.89 0.14
CA ASN A 170 -36.93 -19.73 1.17
C ASN A 170 -35.86 -20.71 1.67
N ASN A 171 -35.49 -20.66 2.93
CA ASN A 171 -34.58 -21.59 3.62
C ASN A 171 -33.45 -22.19 2.73
N ASN A 172 -32.23 -21.78 2.92
CA ASN A 172 -31.01 -22.34 2.31
C ASN A 172 -30.45 -21.67 1.05
N ILE A 173 -30.78 -20.42 0.73
CA ILE A 173 -30.18 -19.76 -0.44
C ILE A 173 -30.46 -20.57 -1.74
N ASN A 174 -31.53 -21.37 -1.74
CA ASN A 174 -31.96 -22.19 -2.84
C ASN A 174 -33.30 -21.64 -3.35
N GLY A 175 -33.53 -21.66 -4.66
CA GLY A 175 -34.78 -21.23 -5.23
C GLY A 175 -34.62 -20.57 -6.58
N LYS A 176 -35.76 -20.23 -7.21
CA LYS A 176 -35.74 -19.52 -8.49
C LYS A 176 -35.54 -18.02 -8.27
N GLY A 177 -34.71 -17.41 -9.13
CA GLY A 177 -34.43 -15.99 -9.06
C GLY A 177 -34.07 -15.39 -10.42
N LYS A 178 -34.05 -14.06 -10.43
CA LYS A 178 -33.60 -13.26 -11.58
C LYS A 178 -32.60 -12.21 -11.07
N GLU A 179 -31.51 -12.03 -11.80
CA GLU A 179 -30.54 -10.96 -11.59
C GLU A 179 -30.59 -10.02 -12.79
N TYR A 180 -30.27 -8.74 -12.55
CA TYR A 180 -30.32 -7.70 -13.57
C TYR A 180 -29.04 -6.88 -13.52
N PHE A 181 -28.68 -6.28 -14.67
CA PHE A 181 -27.63 -5.28 -14.73
C PHE A 181 -28.08 -3.98 -14.05
N ASP A 182 -27.20 -3.37 -13.24
CA ASP A 182 -27.55 -2.18 -12.45
C ASP A 182 -27.88 -0.95 -13.31
N TYR A 183 -27.22 -0.78 -14.46
CA TYR A 183 -27.31 0.44 -15.27
C TYR A 183 -28.48 0.49 -16.25
N ASN A 184 -28.99 -0.66 -16.74
CA ASN A 184 -30.03 -0.70 -17.77
C ASN A 184 -31.22 -1.59 -17.44
N ASN A 185 -31.21 -2.27 -16.29
CA ASN A 185 -32.26 -3.20 -15.87
C ASN A 185 -32.48 -4.39 -16.84
N HIS A 186 -31.56 -4.68 -17.75
CA HIS A 186 -31.63 -5.88 -18.57
C HIS A 186 -31.36 -7.12 -17.71
N LEU A 187 -31.98 -8.21 -18.09
CA LEU A 187 -31.83 -9.49 -17.40
C LEU A 187 -30.39 -9.99 -17.54
N LEU A 188 -29.73 -10.28 -16.40
CA LEU A 188 -28.40 -10.85 -16.33
C LEU A 188 -28.44 -12.38 -16.20
N PHE A 189 -29.35 -12.89 -15.35
CA PHE A 189 -29.52 -14.32 -15.15
C PHE A 189 -30.95 -14.61 -14.67
N GLU A 190 -31.52 -15.71 -15.14
CA GLU A 190 -32.72 -16.29 -14.56
C GLU A 190 -32.57 -17.78 -14.39
N GLY A 191 -32.99 -18.31 -13.24
CA GLY A 191 -32.86 -19.72 -12.99
C GLY A 191 -32.92 -20.11 -11.53
N GLU A 192 -32.41 -21.29 -11.24
CA GLU A 192 -32.34 -21.85 -9.90
C GLU A 192 -31.01 -21.58 -9.25
N TYR A 193 -31.02 -21.36 -7.94
CA TYR A 193 -29.86 -21.16 -7.10
C TYR A 193 -29.74 -22.32 -6.12
N LEU A 194 -28.53 -22.79 -5.91
CA LEU A 194 -28.18 -23.77 -4.88
C LEU A 194 -27.02 -23.22 -4.02
N ASN A 195 -27.25 -23.11 -2.71
CA ASN A 195 -26.29 -22.52 -1.77
C ASN A 195 -25.80 -21.11 -2.18
N GLY A 196 -26.72 -20.29 -2.74
CA GLY A 196 -26.46 -18.93 -3.21
C GLY A 196 -25.63 -18.82 -4.48
N LYS A 197 -25.49 -19.90 -5.21
CA LYS A 197 -24.84 -19.93 -6.52
C LYS A 197 -25.86 -20.23 -7.60
N ARG A 198 -25.68 -19.66 -8.78
CA ARG A 198 -26.41 -20.03 -9.97
C ARG A 198 -26.22 -21.52 -10.22
N TRP A 199 -27.33 -22.27 -10.38
CA TRP A 199 -27.29 -23.72 -10.47
C TRP A 199 -27.87 -24.22 -11.81
N ASP A 200 -29.11 -23.93 -12.10
CA ASP A 200 -29.77 -24.20 -13.38
C ASP A 200 -30.37 -22.91 -13.91
N GLY A 201 -30.16 -22.60 -15.19
CA GLY A 201 -30.76 -21.40 -15.76
C GLY A 201 -30.01 -20.81 -16.94
N LYS A 202 -30.42 -19.60 -17.30
CA LYS A 202 -29.94 -18.87 -18.45
C LYS A 202 -29.32 -17.56 -18.06
N GLY A 203 -28.16 -17.27 -18.62
CA GLY A 203 -27.45 -16.00 -18.46
C GLY A 203 -27.51 -15.19 -19.76
N TYR A 204 -27.57 -13.89 -19.60
CA TYR A 204 -27.76 -12.95 -20.71
C TYR A 204 -26.63 -11.90 -20.69
N ASP A 205 -26.33 -11.36 -21.88
CA ASP A 205 -25.43 -10.23 -22.02
C ASP A 205 -26.15 -8.88 -21.77
N SER A 206 -25.41 -7.80 -21.83
CA SER A 206 -25.94 -6.44 -21.62
C SER A 206 -26.94 -5.99 -22.69
N GLN A 207 -27.04 -6.69 -23.82
CA GLN A 207 -27.98 -6.46 -24.92
C GLN A 207 -29.18 -7.40 -24.85
N ASN A 208 -29.29 -8.19 -23.75
CA ASN A 208 -30.36 -9.16 -23.50
C ASN A 208 -30.34 -10.38 -24.45
N ASN A 209 -29.19 -10.69 -25.07
CA ASN A 209 -29.01 -11.92 -25.82
C ASN A 209 -28.66 -13.07 -24.88
N LEU A 210 -29.11 -14.28 -25.17
CA LEU A 210 -28.73 -15.47 -24.43
C LEU A 210 -27.20 -15.69 -24.57
N ALA A 211 -26.47 -15.57 -23.46
CA ALA A 211 -25.01 -15.69 -23.43
C ALA A 211 -24.54 -17.08 -23.03
N TYR A 212 -25.27 -17.76 -22.13
CA TYR A 212 -24.93 -19.10 -21.67
C TYR A 212 -26.14 -19.80 -21.00
N GLU A 213 -25.99 -21.12 -20.83
CA GLU A 213 -26.92 -21.94 -20.04
C GLU A 213 -26.14 -22.74 -18.98
N LEU A 214 -26.71 -22.84 -17.80
CA LEU A 214 -26.25 -23.71 -16.71
C LEU A 214 -27.16 -24.89 -16.52
N ASN A 215 -26.58 -26.06 -16.30
CA ASN A 215 -27.28 -27.27 -15.97
C ASN A 215 -26.58 -27.97 -14.79
N ASN A 216 -27.26 -28.09 -13.64
CA ASN A 216 -26.70 -28.66 -12.40
C ASN A 216 -25.36 -27.99 -12.00
N GLY A 217 -25.27 -26.66 -12.15
CA GLY A 217 -24.08 -25.87 -11.85
C GLY A 217 -22.91 -26.09 -12.81
N LYS A 218 -23.15 -26.71 -13.99
CA LYS A 218 -22.16 -27.00 -15.01
C LYS A 218 -22.49 -26.29 -16.32
N GLY A 219 -21.49 -25.72 -16.99
CA GLY A 219 -21.63 -25.08 -18.30
C GLY A 219 -20.42 -24.27 -18.68
N LEU A 220 -20.46 -23.70 -19.88
CA LEU A 220 -19.56 -22.64 -20.32
C LEU A 220 -20.22 -21.31 -19.99
N ILE A 221 -19.61 -20.53 -19.12
CA ILE A 221 -20.22 -19.33 -18.53
C ILE A 221 -19.51 -18.08 -19.03
N LYS A 222 -20.30 -17.02 -19.17
CA LYS A 222 -19.82 -15.65 -19.32
C LYS A 222 -20.31 -14.83 -18.12
N GLU A 223 -19.37 -14.27 -17.35
CA GLU A 223 -19.68 -13.38 -16.24
C GLU A 223 -19.49 -11.93 -16.68
N TYR A 224 -20.41 -11.08 -16.28
CA TYR A 224 -20.38 -9.66 -16.56
C TYR A 224 -20.35 -8.87 -15.23
N ASN A 225 -19.65 -7.73 -15.22
CA ASN A 225 -19.74 -6.78 -14.12
C ASN A 225 -21.08 -6.00 -14.18
N SER A 226 -21.35 -5.16 -13.16
CA SER A 226 -22.57 -4.35 -13.09
C SER A 226 -22.73 -3.36 -14.25
N SER A 227 -21.63 -2.98 -14.90
CA SER A 227 -21.60 -2.10 -16.08
C SER A 227 -21.77 -2.86 -17.41
N GLY A 228 -21.95 -4.18 -17.38
CA GLY A 228 -22.16 -5.00 -18.57
C GLY A 228 -20.89 -5.44 -19.30
N ASN A 229 -19.71 -5.16 -18.76
CA ASN A 229 -18.45 -5.60 -19.35
C ASN A 229 -18.20 -7.07 -18.99
N LEU A 230 -17.74 -7.86 -19.98
CA LEU A 230 -17.33 -9.24 -19.75
C LEU A 230 -16.08 -9.25 -18.85
N ILE A 231 -16.15 -9.96 -17.73
CA ILE A 231 -15.04 -10.09 -16.77
C ILE A 231 -14.46 -11.50 -16.71
N PHE A 232 -15.23 -12.51 -17.15
CA PHE A 232 -14.78 -13.89 -17.20
C PHE A 232 -15.58 -14.68 -18.23
N GLU A 233 -14.92 -15.60 -18.92
CA GLU A 233 -15.55 -16.68 -19.67
C GLU A 233 -14.81 -18.00 -19.40
N GLY A 234 -15.56 -19.10 -19.25
CA GLY A 234 -14.93 -20.40 -19.01
C GLY A 234 -15.86 -21.44 -18.42
N GLU A 235 -15.24 -22.56 -18.07
CA GLU A 235 -15.93 -23.73 -17.56
C GLU A 235 -16.35 -23.54 -16.10
N TYR A 236 -17.54 -24.02 -15.78
CA TYR A 236 -18.10 -24.08 -14.44
C TYR A 236 -18.42 -25.53 -14.04
N LEU A 237 -18.19 -25.81 -12.77
CA LEU A 237 -18.62 -27.04 -12.13
C LEU A 237 -19.07 -26.73 -10.68
N ASN A 238 -20.25 -27.26 -10.29
CA ASN A 238 -20.86 -27.01 -8.99
C ASN A 238 -21.02 -25.50 -8.69
N GLY A 239 -21.38 -24.71 -9.71
CA GLY A 239 -21.60 -23.27 -9.61
C GLY A 239 -20.35 -22.46 -9.28
N LYS A 240 -19.17 -22.94 -9.67
CA LYS A 240 -17.87 -22.25 -9.53
C LYS A 240 -17.02 -22.43 -10.79
N ARG A 241 -16.14 -21.47 -11.07
CA ARG A 241 -15.11 -21.59 -12.10
C ARG A 241 -14.31 -22.87 -11.89
N ASN A 242 -14.24 -23.72 -12.89
CA ASN A 242 -13.56 -25.01 -12.80
C ASN A 242 -13.24 -25.55 -14.20
N GLY A 243 -11.99 -25.86 -14.49
CA GLY A 243 -11.53 -26.16 -15.84
C GLY A 243 -10.87 -24.93 -16.47
N LYS A 244 -11.00 -24.74 -17.76
CA LYS A 244 -10.36 -23.63 -18.48
C LYS A 244 -11.22 -22.36 -18.43
N GLY A 245 -10.57 -21.20 -18.35
CA GLY A 245 -11.24 -19.92 -18.39
C GLY A 245 -10.32 -18.74 -18.67
N LYS A 246 -10.93 -17.60 -18.97
CA LYS A 246 -10.27 -16.33 -19.25
C LYS A 246 -10.89 -15.24 -18.38
N GLU A 247 -10.04 -14.38 -17.82
CA GLU A 247 -10.43 -13.15 -17.14
C GLU A 247 -10.11 -11.95 -18.02
N TYR A 248 -10.94 -10.92 -17.93
CA TYR A 248 -10.82 -9.69 -18.72
C TYR A 248 -10.69 -8.47 -17.81
N ASN A 249 -10.04 -7.42 -18.29
CA ASN A 249 -10.05 -6.10 -17.68
C ASN A 249 -11.31 -5.31 -18.10
N ASP A 250 -11.50 -4.10 -17.56
CA ASP A 250 -12.68 -3.27 -17.86
C ASP A 250 -12.71 -2.76 -19.32
N PHE A 251 -11.60 -2.88 -20.06
CA PHE A 251 -11.48 -2.50 -21.48
C PHE A 251 -11.76 -3.68 -22.43
N GLY A 252 -11.94 -4.89 -21.89
CA GLY A 252 -12.20 -6.11 -22.66
C GLY A 252 -10.93 -6.89 -23.07
N ASP A 253 -9.76 -6.47 -22.61
CA ASP A 253 -8.51 -7.18 -22.87
C ASP A 253 -8.34 -8.36 -21.91
N ILE A 254 -7.72 -9.44 -22.41
CA ILE A 254 -7.42 -10.62 -21.59
C ILE A 254 -6.39 -10.24 -20.52
N LYS A 255 -6.76 -10.45 -19.26
CA LYS A 255 -5.89 -10.28 -18.10
C LYS A 255 -5.26 -11.60 -17.64
N PHE A 256 -5.98 -12.68 -17.79
CA PHE A 256 -5.54 -14.03 -17.43
C PHE A 256 -6.25 -15.07 -18.29
N GLU A 257 -5.53 -16.12 -18.70
CA GLU A 257 -6.12 -17.35 -19.21
C GLU A 257 -5.47 -18.55 -18.54
N GLY A 258 -6.25 -19.56 -18.19
CA GLY A 258 -5.68 -20.73 -17.52
C GLY A 258 -6.72 -21.67 -16.91
N GLU A 259 -6.24 -22.49 -16.01
CA GLU A 259 -7.01 -23.52 -15.33
C GLU A 259 -7.53 -23.01 -13.98
N TYR A 260 -8.74 -23.47 -13.62
CA TYR A 260 -9.45 -23.12 -12.38
C TYR A 260 -9.87 -24.40 -11.64
N LEU A 261 -9.85 -24.32 -10.32
CA LEU A 261 -10.40 -25.34 -9.43
C LEU A 261 -11.12 -24.67 -8.26
N TYR A 262 -12.42 -25.03 -8.07
CA TYR A 262 -13.27 -24.48 -7.00
C TYR A 262 -13.36 -22.94 -6.96
N GLY A 263 -13.21 -22.28 -8.10
CA GLY A 263 -13.32 -20.82 -8.22
C GLY A 263 -11.99 -20.08 -8.24
N GLU A 264 -10.88 -20.75 -7.93
CA GLU A 264 -9.54 -20.17 -7.86
C GLU A 264 -8.67 -20.61 -9.05
N ARG A 265 -7.74 -19.75 -9.49
CA ARG A 265 -6.71 -20.13 -10.48
C ARG A 265 -5.92 -21.31 -9.94
N ASN A 266 -5.83 -22.40 -10.69
CA ASN A 266 -5.19 -23.64 -10.24
C ASN A 266 -4.74 -24.47 -11.45
N GLY A 267 -3.49 -24.91 -11.49
CA GLY A 267 -2.91 -25.54 -12.67
C GLY A 267 -2.13 -24.53 -13.52
N LYS A 268 -2.13 -24.67 -14.83
CA LYS A 268 -1.36 -23.81 -15.74
C LYS A 268 -2.14 -22.54 -16.10
N GLY A 269 -1.44 -21.40 -16.22
CA GLY A 269 -2.05 -20.15 -16.63
C GLY A 269 -1.05 -19.12 -17.12
N LYS A 270 -1.60 -18.10 -17.78
CA LYS A 270 -0.89 -16.95 -18.32
C LYS A 270 -1.53 -15.67 -17.83
N GLU A 271 -0.73 -14.72 -17.39
CA GLU A 271 -1.14 -13.35 -17.10
C GLU A 271 -0.67 -12.42 -18.21
N TYR A 272 -1.45 -11.40 -18.49
CA TYR A 272 -1.16 -10.41 -19.52
C TYR A 272 -1.05 -9.02 -18.91
N ASN A 273 -0.20 -8.18 -19.49
CA ASN A 273 -0.12 -6.76 -19.18
C ASN A 273 -1.21 -5.97 -19.94
N ASP A 274 -1.30 -4.67 -19.68
CA ASP A 274 -2.29 -3.79 -20.32
C ASP A 274 -2.05 -3.58 -21.83
N PHE A 275 -0.92 -4.05 -22.37
CA PHE A 275 -0.59 -4.03 -23.80
C PHE A 275 -0.89 -5.36 -24.51
N GLY A 276 -1.37 -6.37 -23.75
CA GLY A 276 -1.66 -7.71 -24.28
C GLY A 276 -0.47 -8.66 -24.35
N ASP A 277 0.71 -8.26 -23.83
CA ASP A 277 1.87 -9.14 -23.77
C ASP A 277 1.79 -10.05 -22.56
N ILE A 278 2.29 -11.29 -22.72
CA ILE A 278 2.39 -12.23 -21.59
C ILE A 278 3.46 -11.73 -20.62
N ASN A 279 3.03 -11.37 -19.40
CA ASN A 279 3.96 -11.01 -18.33
C ASN A 279 4.25 -12.14 -17.34
N PHE A 280 3.41 -13.18 -17.30
CA PHE A 280 3.68 -14.41 -16.55
C PHE A 280 3.07 -15.62 -17.25
N GLU A 281 3.82 -16.72 -17.28
CA GLU A 281 3.33 -18.04 -17.66
C GLU A 281 3.85 -19.07 -16.67
N GLY A 282 2.94 -19.86 -16.08
CA GLY A 282 3.35 -20.84 -15.07
C GLY A 282 2.22 -21.54 -14.35
N GLU A 283 2.57 -22.11 -13.22
CA GLU A 283 1.68 -22.91 -12.40
C GLU A 283 1.06 -22.11 -11.27
N TYR A 284 -0.18 -22.42 -10.93
CA TYR A 284 -1.00 -21.80 -9.89
C TYR A 284 -1.51 -22.83 -8.90
N LEU A 285 -1.64 -22.42 -7.65
CA LEU A 285 -2.30 -23.16 -6.60
C LEU A 285 -3.13 -22.19 -5.73
N ASN A 286 -4.45 -22.43 -5.65
CA ASN A 286 -5.38 -21.61 -4.87
C ASN A 286 -5.21 -20.10 -5.13
N GLY A 287 -5.24 -19.71 -6.40
CA GLY A 287 -5.16 -18.32 -6.85
C GLY A 287 -3.76 -17.69 -6.86
N LYS A 288 -2.73 -18.40 -6.40
CA LYS A 288 -1.35 -17.87 -6.31
C LYS A 288 -0.40 -18.60 -7.23
N ARG A 289 0.58 -17.90 -7.80
CA ARG A 289 1.69 -18.49 -8.55
C ARG A 289 2.39 -19.50 -7.65
N ASN A 290 2.48 -20.77 -8.10
CA ASN A 290 3.05 -21.86 -7.28
C ASN A 290 3.52 -23.01 -8.16
N GLY A 291 4.80 -23.34 -8.10
CA GLY A 291 5.44 -24.26 -9.04
C GLY A 291 6.31 -23.54 -10.06
N LYS A 292 6.55 -24.15 -11.21
CA LYS A 292 7.37 -23.54 -12.26
C LYS A 292 6.66 -22.36 -12.91
N GLY A 293 7.41 -21.30 -13.20
CA GLY A 293 6.87 -20.14 -13.88
C GLY A 293 7.94 -19.22 -14.44
N PHE A 294 7.57 -18.55 -15.50
CA PHE A 294 8.35 -17.54 -16.17
C PHE A 294 7.63 -16.20 -16.08
N TYR A 295 8.31 -15.19 -15.56
CA TYR A 295 7.83 -13.80 -15.50
C TYR A 295 8.70 -12.91 -16.36
N GLN A 296 8.09 -11.98 -17.09
CA GLN A 296 8.80 -10.92 -17.80
C GLN A 296 8.01 -9.62 -17.81
N ASP A 297 8.73 -8.53 -17.71
CA ASP A 297 8.29 -7.19 -18.07
C ASP A 297 9.34 -6.54 -19.00
N ASN A 298 9.27 -5.24 -19.23
CA ASN A 298 10.18 -4.54 -20.14
C ASN A 298 11.67 -4.68 -19.78
N PHE A 299 11.99 -4.91 -18.52
CA PHE A 299 13.38 -4.87 -18.03
C PHE A 299 13.78 -6.11 -17.23
N LEU A 300 12.82 -6.76 -16.58
CA LEU A 300 13.08 -7.84 -15.66
C LEU A 300 12.46 -9.15 -16.16
N LYS A 301 13.26 -10.22 -16.09
CA LYS A 301 12.78 -11.59 -16.33
C LYS A 301 13.14 -12.47 -15.15
N PHE A 302 12.25 -13.38 -14.82
CA PHE A 302 12.53 -14.40 -13.83
C PHE A 302 12.07 -15.77 -14.37
N ASP A 303 12.98 -16.71 -14.41
CA ASP A 303 12.73 -18.10 -14.77
C ASP A 303 13.01 -18.98 -13.56
N GLY A 304 11.98 -19.61 -13.01
CA GLY A 304 12.17 -20.37 -11.79
C GLY A 304 10.92 -20.97 -11.17
N VAL A 305 11.02 -21.20 -9.88
CA VAL A 305 9.96 -21.80 -9.06
C VAL A 305 9.39 -20.75 -8.13
N TYR A 306 8.07 -20.74 -8.04
CA TYR A 306 7.29 -19.91 -7.11
C TYR A 306 6.69 -20.75 -5.99
N LEU A 307 6.52 -20.14 -4.82
CA LEU A 307 5.81 -20.71 -3.68
C LEU A 307 4.86 -19.67 -3.08
N TYR A 308 3.55 -19.93 -3.13
CA TYR A 308 2.49 -19.03 -2.63
C TYR A 308 2.59 -17.58 -3.14
N GLY A 309 3.00 -17.40 -4.40
CA GLY A 309 3.13 -16.09 -5.05
C GLY A 309 4.53 -15.49 -5.02
N PHE A 310 5.44 -16.00 -4.18
CA PHE A 310 6.82 -15.51 -4.05
C PHE A 310 7.80 -16.35 -4.88
N LYS A 311 8.86 -15.73 -5.39
CA LYS A 311 10.00 -16.43 -5.98
C LYS A 311 10.66 -17.31 -4.91
N LEU A 312 10.91 -18.57 -5.23
CA LEU A 312 11.59 -19.52 -4.34
C LEU A 312 13.02 -19.80 -4.79
N LYS A 313 13.20 -20.14 -6.06
CA LYS A 313 14.49 -20.47 -6.66
C LYS A 313 14.45 -20.26 -8.17
N GLY A 314 15.50 -19.69 -8.75
CA GLY A 314 15.57 -19.49 -10.19
C GLY A 314 16.63 -18.50 -10.63
N LYS A 315 16.47 -18.02 -11.86
CA LYS A 315 17.34 -17.07 -12.55
C LYS A 315 16.62 -15.74 -12.72
N LEU A 316 17.25 -14.68 -12.27
CA LEU A 316 16.80 -13.31 -12.43
C LEU A 316 17.65 -12.62 -13.49
N PHE A 317 17.01 -12.01 -14.46
CA PHE A 317 17.66 -11.27 -15.53
C PHE A 317 17.20 -9.82 -15.50
N ILE A 318 18.12 -8.90 -15.79
CA ILE A 318 17.85 -7.47 -16.02
C ILE A 318 18.37 -7.15 -17.42
N ASP A 319 17.55 -6.53 -18.27
CA ASP A 319 17.86 -6.25 -19.68
C ASP A 319 18.42 -7.48 -20.43
N ASN A 320 17.81 -8.65 -20.22
CA ASN A 320 18.21 -9.96 -20.77
C ASN A 320 19.59 -10.49 -20.29
N LYS A 321 20.27 -9.82 -19.36
CA LYS A 321 21.53 -10.28 -18.77
C LYS A 321 21.24 -10.96 -17.44
N LEU A 322 21.85 -12.13 -17.19
CA LEU A 322 21.74 -12.85 -15.92
C LEU A 322 22.32 -11.98 -14.80
N GLU A 323 21.49 -11.61 -13.84
CA GLU A 323 21.88 -10.78 -12.69
C GLU A 323 22.07 -11.61 -11.42
N PHE A 324 21.22 -12.63 -11.24
CA PHE A 324 21.30 -13.50 -10.06
C PHE A 324 20.74 -14.88 -10.36
N GLU A 325 21.39 -15.92 -9.84
CA GLU A 325 20.91 -17.30 -9.85
C GLU A 325 20.97 -17.88 -8.44
N GLY A 326 19.82 -18.35 -7.94
CA GLY A 326 19.79 -18.91 -6.60
C GLY A 326 18.41 -18.99 -5.99
N GLU A 327 18.40 -18.99 -4.66
CA GLU A 327 17.19 -19.05 -3.82
C GLU A 327 16.77 -17.65 -3.41
N PHE A 328 15.46 -17.51 -3.22
CA PHE A 328 14.81 -16.28 -2.78
C PHE A 328 14.00 -16.55 -1.51
N LEU A 329 13.94 -15.59 -0.63
CA LEU A 329 13.09 -15.58 0.55
C LEU A 329 12.18 -14.34 0.52
N PHE A 330 10.88 -14.53 0.29
CA PHE A 330 9.91 -13.44 0.09
C PHE A 330 10.40 -12.43 -0.97
N ASP A 331 10.74 -12.94 -2.17
CA ASP A 331 11.28 -12.21 -3.32
C ASP A 331 12.67 -11.55 -3.13
N LYS A 332 13.30 -11.71 -1.97
CA LYS A 332 14.65 -11.23 -1.72
C LYS A 332 15.67 -12.31 -2.05
N LYS A 333 16.75 -11.92 -2.71
CA LYS A 333 17.90 -12.80 -2.95
C LYS A 333 18.41 -13.35 -1.62
N TRP A 334 18.56 -14.67 -1.52
CA TRP A 334 18.87 -15.34 -0.25
C TRP A 334 20.14 -16.19 -0.30
N ASN A 335 20.18 -17.24 -1.11
CA ASN A 335 21.36 -18.06 -1.36
C ASN A 335 21.63 -18.10 -2.85
N GLY A 336 22.83 -17.73 -3.30
CA GLY A 336 23.14 -17.80 -4.72
C GLY A 336 24.23 -16.84 -5.16
N LYS A 337 24.37 -16.73 -6.47
CA LYS A 337 25.45 -15.99 -7.12
C LYS A 337 24.89 -14.84 -7.94
N GLY A 338 25.58 -13.69 -7.84
CA GLY A 338 25.31 -12.52 -8.66
C GLY A 338 26.35 -12.37 -9.77
N TYR A 339 25.93 -11.87 -10.91
CA TYR A 339 26.71 -11.80 -12.14
C TYR A 339 26.83 -10.37 -12.66
N ASP A 340 27.94 -10.08 -13.36
CA ASP A 340 28.10 -8.85 -14.15
C ASP A 340 27.49 -9.01 -15.54
N GLU A 341 27.59 -7.96 -16.36
CA GLU A 341 27.08 -7.95 -17.75
C GLU A 341 27.79 -8.93 -18.71
N HIS A 342 28.96 -9.45 -18.32
CA HIS A 342 29.76 -10.43 -19.05
C HIS A 342 29.55 -11.86 -18.57
N GLY A 343 28.70 -12.07 -17.54
CA GLY A 343 28.43 -13.38 -16.94
C GLY A 343 29.45 -13.83 -15.91
N ASN A 344 30.37 -12.95 -15.46
CA ASN A 344 31.29 -13.28 -14.39
C ASN A 344 30.60 -13.19 -13.02
N ILE A 345 30.92 -14.11 -12.12
CA ILE A 345 30.42 -14.07 -10.74
C ILE A 345 31.11 -12.91 -10.01
N ILE A 346 30.32 -11.98 -9.50
CA ILE A 346 30.81 -10.78 -8.81
C ILE A 346 30.47 -10.74 -7.32
N TYR A 347 29.53 -11.57 -6.88
CA TYR A 347 29.24 -11.79 -5.47
C TYR A 347 28.53 -13.12 -5.23
N GLU A 348 28.54 -13.55 -3.97
CA GLU A 348 27.77 -14.69 -3.48
C GLU A 348 27.04 -14.31 -2.20
N LEU A 349 25.80 -14.79 -2.05
CA LEU A 349 24.99 -14.67 -0.85
C LEU A 349 24.79 -16.02 -0.18
N ILE A 350 24.97 -16.04 1.14
CA ILE A 350 24.69 -17.19 2.00
C ILE A 350 23.75 -16.73 3.12
N ASN A 351 22.54 -17.30 3.17
CA ASN A 351 21.49 -16.88 4.12
C ASN A 351 21.21 -15.36 4.08
N GLY A 352 21.20 -14.79 2.87
CA GLY A 352 20.98 -13.37 2.66
C GLY A 352 22.14 -12.47 3.10
N ASN A 353 23.32 -13.04 3.38
CA ASN A 353 24.49 -12.30 3.85
C ASN A 353 25.61 -12.34 2.79
N GLY A 354 26.28 -11.20 2.59
CA GLY A 354 27.37 -11.07 1.64
C GLY A 354 27.59 -9.63 1.21
N LYS A 355 28.53 -9.43 0.29
CA LYS A 355 28.70 -8.16 -0.42
C LYS A 355 28.01 -8.27 -1.76
N VAL A 356 27.15 -7.32 -2.08
CA VAL A 356 26.34 -7.36 -3.29
C VAL A 356 26.62 -6.18 -4.19
N LYS A 357 26.29 -6.35 -5.47
CA LYS A 357 26.12 -5.29 -6.46
C LYS A 357 24.70 -5.37 -7.00
N GLU A 358 23.96 -4.26 -6.97
CA GLU A 358 22.62 -4.15 -7.51
C GLU A 358 22.65 -3.27 -8.75
N TYR A 359 21.92 -3.68 -9.78
CA TYR A 359 21.80 -2.96 -11.02
C TYR A 359 20.35 -2.51 -11.21
N GLU A 360 20.15 -1.29 -11.72
CA GLU A 360 18.86 -0.80 -12.17
C GLU A 360 18.65 -1.11 -13.65
N ASN A 361 17.48 -0.73 -14.16
CA ASN A 361 17.14 -0.77 -15.56
C ASN A 361 18.29 -0.21 -16.42
N TYR A 362 18.56 -0.81 -17.56
CA TYR A 362 19.69 -0.54 -18.45
C TYR A 362 21.06 -0.98 -17.92
N GLY A 363 21.11 -1.94 -16.99
CA GLY A 363 22.36 -2.55 -16.51
C GLY A 363 23.30 -1.60 -15.76
N LYS A 364 22.81 -0.46 -15.24
CA LYS A 364 23.63 0.49 -14.51
C LYS A 364 23.74 0.12 -13.04
N LEU A 365 24.97 0.05 -12.54
CA LEU A 365 25.27 -0.20 -11.12
C LEU A 365 24.67 0.92 -10.26
N TYR A 366 23.71 0.56 -9.45
CA TYR A 366 22.98 1.45 -8.56
C TYR A 366 23.47 1.40 -7.11
N PHE A 367 23.77 0.19 -6.61
CA PHE A 367 24.25 -0.01 -5.25
C PHE A 367 25.33 -1.09 -5.21
N GLU A 368 26.35 -0.87 -4.37
CA GLU A 368 27.31 -1.90 -3.96
C GLU A 368 27.52 -1.82 -2.45
N GLY A 369 27.48 -2.95 -1.75
CA GLY A 369 27.63 -2.93 -0.29
C GLY A 369 27.31 -4.24 0.40
N GLU A 370 27.24 -4.17 1.71
CA GLU A 370 27.02 -5.32 2.58
C GLU A 370 25.53 -5.59 2.76
N TYR A 371 25.18 -6.88 2.73
CA TYR A 371 23.86 -7.39 3.03
C TYR A 371 23.86 -8.23 4.30
N LEU A 372 22.80 -8.09 5.10
CA LEU A 372 22.47 -8.96 6.21
C LEU A 372 20.99 -9.32 6.15
N ASN A 373 20.67 -10.62 6.14
CA ASN A 373 19.29 -11.13 6.02
C ASN A 373 18.53 -10.57 4.80
N GLY A 374 19.21 -10.48 3.66
CA GLY A 374 18.64 -10.01 2.40
C GLY A 374 18.31 -8.50 2.36
N LYS A 375 18.93 -7.72 3.22
CA LYS A 375 18.78 -6.25 3.30
C LYS A 375 20.13 -5.58 3.32
N ARG A 376 20.23 -4.36 2.74
CA ARG A 376 21.42 -3.52 2.88
C ARG A 376 21.70 -3.26 4.36
N ASN A 377 22.88 -3.63 4.81
CA ASN A 377 23.29 -3.54 6.21
C ASN A 377 24.83 -3.51 6.29
N GLY A 378 25.40 -2.58 7.05
CA GLY A 378 26.83 -2.35 7.05
C GLY A 378 27.23 -1.27 6.05
N LYS A 379 28.40 -1.35 5.43
CA LYS A 379 28.92 -0.33 4.52
C LYS A 379 28.37 -0.51 3.11
N GLY A 380 28.01 0.61 2.46
CA GLY A 380 27.55 0.59 1.08
C GLY A 380 27.74 1.90 0.35
N LYS A 381 27.64 1.82 -0.99
CA LYS A 381 27.70 2.95 -1.91
C LYS A 381 26.50 2.90 -2.83
N GLU A 382 25.82 4.02 -2.96
CA GLU A 382 24.66 4.23 -3.83
C GLU A 382 25.06 5.21 -4.94
N LYS A 383 24.61 4.96 -6.16
CA LYS A 383 24.93 5.79 -7.33
C LYS A 383 23.66 6.37 -7.94
N TYR A 384 23.78 7.48 -8.62
CA TYR A 384 22.78 8.02 -9.54
C TYR A 384 22.75 7.18 -10.84
N LEU A 385 21.67 7.25 -11.59
CA LEU A 385 21.54 6.63 -12.93
C LEU A 385 22.66 7.06 -13.89
N SER A 386 23.24 8.23 -13.68
CA SER A 386 24.42 8.72 -14.40
C SER A 386 25.74 8.03 -14.00
N GLY A 387 25.71 7.08 -13.05
CA GLY A 387 26.88 6.35 -12.55
C GLY A 387 27.69 7.08 -11.48
N TYR A 388 27.40 8.36 -11.22
CA TYR A 388 28.08 9.13 -10.17
C TYR A 388 27.64 8.69 -8.76
N LEU A 389 28.57 8.80 -7.80
CA LEU A 389 28.29 8.46 -6.41
C LEU A 389 27.26 9.43 -5.82
N LYS A 390 26.20 8.86 -5.23
CA LYS A 390 25.11 9.57 -4.55
C LYS A 390 25.29 9.54 -3.03
N TYR A 391 25.71 8.39 -2.51
CA TYR A 391 25.93 8.19 -1.08
C TYR A 391 27.00 7.12 -0.85
N GLU A 392 27.82 7.30 0.17
CA GLU A 392 28.67 6.27 0.76
C GLU A 392 28.57 6.32 2.27
N GLY A 393 28.32 5.18 2.91
CA GLY A 393 28.17 5.14 4.36
C GLY A 393 27.55 3.86 4.88
N GLU A 394 27.05 3.95 6.09
CA GLU A 394 26.45 2.83 6.79
C GLU A 394 24.96 2.70 6.51
N TYR A 395 24.51 1.45 6.45
CA TYR A 395 23.12 1.04 6.25
C TYR A 395 22.64 0.15 7.38
N LEU A 396 21.38 0.24 7.72
CA LEU A 396 20.67 -0.66 8.62
C LEU A 396 19.29 -0.96 8.05
N ASN A 397 18.99 -2.23 7.75
CA ASN A 397 17.70 -2.67 7.24
C ASN A 397 17.21 -1.88 6.01
N ASN A 398 18.05 -1.73 4.98
CA ASN A 398 17.85 -0.99 3.73
C ASN A 398 17.83 0.54 3.84
N LYS A 399 18.04 1.11 5.03
CA LYS A 399 18.05 2.55 5.25
C LYS A 399 19.45 3.05 5.55
N ARG A 400 19.80 4.24 5.09
CA ARG A 400 21.03 4.93 5.51
C ARG A 400 20.93 5.17 7.00
N ASN A 401 21.93 4.66 7.76
CA ASN A 401 21.90 4.71 9.21
C ASN A 401 23.34 4.60 9.75
N GLY A 402 23.79 5.58 10.53
CA GLY A 402 25.16 5.71 10.96
C GLY A 402 25.95 6.71 10.12
N LYS A 403 27.28 6.61 10.08
CA LYS A 403 28.15 7.58 9.40
C LYS A 403 28.07 7.46 7.89
N GLY A 404 27.97 8.62 7.22
CA GLY A 404 27.94 8.65 5.77
C GLY A 404 28.22 10.01 5.15
N LYS A 405 28.36 9.98 3.82
CA LYS A 405 28.51 11.16 2.97
C LYS A 405 27.49 11.07 1.83
N ALA A 406 26.71 12.11 1.65
CA ALA A 406 25.85 12.31 0.49
C ALA A 406 26.53 13.30 -0.48
N TYR A 407 26.31 13.10 -1.77
CA TYR A 407 26.93 13.88 -2.83
C TYR A 407 25.87 14.49 -3.72
N LEU A 408 26.14 15.70 -4.18
CA LEU A 408 25.30 16.41 -5.14
C LEU A 408 25.34 15.73 -6.51
N PRO A 409 24.24 15.83 -7.30
CA PRO A 409 24.23 15.31 -8.68
C PRO A 409 25.28 16.00 -9.56
N PRO A 410 25.72 15.34 -10.66
CA PRO A 410 26.83 15.81 -11.50
C PRO A 410 26.61 17.16 -12.21
N PHE A 411 25.37 17.60 -12.34
CA PHE A 411 25.00 18.90 -12.96
C PHE A 411 25.32 20.12 -12.10
N PHE A 412 25.74 19.91 -10.85
CA PHE A 412 26.10 20.97 -9.90
C PHE A 412 27.46 21.63 -10.17
N ARG A 413 28.11 21.33 -11.28
CA ARG A 413 29.44 21.87 -11.57
C ARG A 413 29.38 23.25 -12.20
N LYS A 414 29.76 24.28 -11.48
CA LYS A 414 30.31 25.51 -12.09
C LYS A 414 31.72 25.21 -12.63
N ASN A 415 31.99 25.74 -13.81
CA ASN A 415 33.12 25.56 -14.73
C ASN A 415 34.56 25.65 -14.17
N ASN A 416 34.95 24.97 -13.14
CA ASN A 416 36.35 24.99 -12.66
C ASN A 416 36.99 23.60 -12.71
N GLY A 417 37.03 22.97 -13.90
CA GLY A 417 38.04 21.94 -14.24
C GLY A 417 38.37 20.80 -13.27
N ASN A 418 37.93 20.85 -12.04
CA ASN A 418 38.24 19.87 -11.02
C ASN A 418 37.21 18.73 -11.01
N SER A 419 37.64 17.51 -11.31
CA SER A 419 36.88 16.26 -11.35
C SER A 419 36.34 15.79 -9.98
N GLY A 420 36.32 16.66 -8.96
CA GLY A 420 35.90 16.37 -7.60
C GLY A 420 34.37 16.18 -7.47
N ARG A 421 33.98 15.20 -6.67
CA ARG A 421 32.61 14.93 -6.26
C ARG A 421 32.16 16.02 -5.28
N ALA A 422 31.16 16.84 -5.63
CA ALA A 422 30.66 17.86 -4.71
C ALA A 422 29.90 17.20 -3.55
N LEU A 423 30.38 17.44 -2.34
CA LEU A 423 29.76 16.92 -1.12
C LEU A 423 28.51 17.72 -0.81
N GLU A 424 27.41 17.04 -0.52
CA GLU A 424 26.15 17.64 -0.07
C GLU A 424 26.05 17.64 1.46
N PHE A 425 26.39 16.49 2.07
CA PHE A 425 26.32 16.33 3.52
C PHE A 425 27.32 15.29 4.00
N LYS A 426 27.93 15.56 5.15
CA LYS A 426 28.83 14.63 5.85
C LYS A 426 28.43 14.56 7.32
N GLY A 427 28.11 13.36 7.79
CA GLY A 427 27.70 13.17 9.17
C GLY A 427 27.00 11.85 9.43
N ASP A 428 26.17 11.84 10.46
CA ASP A 428 25.35 10.69 10.82
C ASP A 428 23.99 10.77 10.13
N PHE A 429 23.50 9.62 9.72
CA PHE A 429 22.16 9.42 9.19
C PHE A 429 21.35 8.55 10.15
N LEU A 430 20.06 8.81 10.27
CA LEU A 430 19.11 8.01 11.04
C LEU A 430 17.88 7.71 10.18
N ASN A 431 17.73 6.45 9.77
CA ASN A 431 16.60 6.00 8.93
C ASN A 431 16.39 6.88 7.68
N ASP A 432 17.45 7.06 6.88
CA ASP A 432 17.55 7.88 5.67
C ASP A 432 17.61 9.41 5.90
N LYS A 433 17.36 9.88 7.12
CA LYS A 433 17.37 11.31 7.45
C LYS A 433 18.79 11.75 7.85
N LYS A 434 19.21 12.93 7.40
CA LYS A 434 20.42 13.61 7.88
C LYS A 434 20.21 13.96 9.35
N TRP A 435 21.15 13.55 10.23
CA TRP A 435 20.94 13.62 11.68
C TRP A 435 21.92 14.54 12.39
N ASN A 436 23.21 14.17 12.47
CA ASN A 436 24.27 15.02 12.99
C ASN A 436 25.31 15.26 11.91
N GLY A 437 25.60 16.50 11.59
CA GLY A 437 26.62 16.76 10.58
C GLY A 437 26.54 18.11 9.93
N THR A 438 27.24 18.21 8.81
CA THR A 438 27.48 19.47 8.10
C THR A 438 26.99 19.35 6.65
N GLY A 439 26.21 20.33 6.20
CA GLY A 439 25.78 20.48 4.82
C GLY A 439 26.63 21.48 4.06
N TYR A 440 26.83 21.19 2.78
CA TYR A 440 27.72 21.93 1.89
C TYR A 440 26.99 22.34 0.60
N ASP A 441 27.43 23.45 0.01
CA ASP A 441 27.03 23.86 -1.34
C ASP A 441 27.89 23.18 -2.42
N GLY A 442 27.62 23.49 -3.70
CA GLY A 442 28.38 22.95 -4.83
C GLY A 442 29.85 23.40 -4.90
N GLU A 443 30.23 24.41 -4.15
CA GLU A 443 31.59 24.97 -4.05
C GLU A 443 32.35 24.42 -2.86
N GLY A 444 31.69 23.66 -1.97
CA GLY A 444 32.24 23.05 -0.76
C GLY A 444 32.21 23.95 0.49
N ASN A 445 31.47 25.08 0.42
CA ASN A 445 31.27 25.93 1.58
C ASN A 445 30.24 25.30 2.52
N ILE A 446 30.43 25.47 3.81
CA ILE A 446 29.46 25.03 4.82
C ILE A 446 28.26 25.95 4.79
N ILE A 447 27.08 25.40 4.53
CA ILE A 447 25.83 26.15 4.46
C ILE A 447 24.90 25.89 5.64
N TYR A 448 25.03 24.75 6.33
CA TYR A 448 24.28 24.47 7.56
C TYR A 448 24.96 23.38 8.40
N LYS A 449 24.53 23.30 9.66
CA LYS A 449 24.87 22.19 10.57
C LYS A 449 23.58 21.65 11.20
N LEU A 450 23.54 20.33 11.37
CA LEU A 450 22.46 19.63 12.08
C LEU A 450 22.99 19.00 13.36
N ASN A 451 22.19 19.10 14.41
CA ASN A 451 22.39 18.41 15.67
C ASN A 451 21.08 17.69 16.06
N ASN A 452 21.13 16.37 16.17
CA ASN A 452 19.94 15.52 16.40
C ASN A 452 18.80 15.82 15.42
N GLY A 453 19.14 15.99 14.14
CA GLY A 453 18.17 16.31 13.09
C GLY A 453 17.58 17.72 13.17
N THR A 454 18.15 18.60 14.01
CA THR A 454 17.65 19.97 14.25
C THR A 454 18.66 20.99 13.72
N GLY A 455 18.16 22.01 13.02
CA GLY A 455 18.94 23.12 12.47
C GLY A 455 18.18 23.84 11.35
N ASN A 456 18.81 24.88 10.80
CA ASN A 456 18.31 25.53 9.58
C ASN A 456 19.04 24.94 8.38
N VAL A 457 18.31 24.45 7.40
CA VAL A 457 18.85 23.75 6.23
C VAL A 457 18.57 24.48 4.93
N LYS A 458 19.40 24.19 3.92
CA LYS A 458 19.13 24.52 2.51
C LYS A 458 19.14 23.22 1.71
N GLU A 459 18.10 23.00 0.91
CA GLU A 459 17.97 21.86 0.02
C GLU A 459 18.03 22.32 -1.44
N TYR A 460 18.69 21.54 -2.26
CA TYR A 460 18.84 21.80 -3.69
C TYR A 460 18.28 20.64 -4.51
N ASN A 461 17.75 20.95 -5.69
CA ASN A 461 17.30 19.93 -6.64
C ASN A 461 18.48 19.31 -7.41
N ILE A 462 18.16 18.35 -8.32
CA ILE A 462 19.18 17.63 -9.12
C ILE A 462 19.96 18.53 -10.10
N VAL A 463 19.48 19.74 -10.40
CA VAL A 463 20.15 20.72 -11.26
C VAL A 463 20.78 21.89 -10.49
N GLY A 464 20.84 21.79 -9.14
CA GLY A 464 21.55 22.76 -8.31
C GLY A 464 20.78 23.98 -7.88
N ARG A 465 19.49 24.01 -8.06
CA ARG A 465 18.66 25.12 -7.66
C ARG A 465 18.11 24.94 -6.26
N LEU A 466 18.07 26.02 -5.50
CA LEU A 466 17.48 26.02 -4.16
C LEU A 466 15.97 25.69 -4.26
N ILE A 467 15.54 24.66 -3.51
CA ILE A 467 14.13 24.23 -3.47
C ILE A 467 13.51 24.41 -2.08
N TYR A 468 14.33 24.50 -1.05
CA TYR A 468 13.85 24.76 0.31
C TYR A 468 14.94 25.41 1.16
N GLU A 469 14.55 26.34 2.01
CA GLU A 469 15.36 26.82 3.14
C GLU A 469 14.46 27.01 4.37
N GLY A 470 14.93 26.56 5.54
CA GLY A 470 14.15 26.69 6.77
C GLY A 470 14.53 25.72 7.88
N GLY A 471 13.72 25.72 8.91
CA GLY A 471 13.91 24.90 10.09
C GLY A 471 13.70 23.41 9.86
N TYR A 472 14.55 22.62 10.51
CA TYR A 472 14.40 21.17 10.65
C TYR A 472 14.30 20.79 12.13
N LEU A 473 13.47 19.79 12.41
CA LEU A 473 13.38 19.12 13.69
C LEU A 473 13.22 17.62 13.46
N ASN A 474 14.04 16.81 14.11
CA ASN A 474 14.07 15.35 13.92
C ASN A 474 14.27 14.92 12.45
N GLY A 475 15.04 15.71 11.68
CA GLY A 475 15.35 15.44 10.28
C GLY A 475 14.22 15.72 9.30
N GLU A 476 13.20 16.47 9.71
CA GLU A 476 12.05 16.87 8.88
C GLU A 476 11.83 18.39 8.95
N LYS A 477 11.25 18.96 7.88
CA LYS A 477 10.87 20.38 7.83
C LYS A 477 9.97 20.70 9.03
N ASN A 478 10.35 21.71 9.81
CA ASN A 478 9.63 22.11 11.02
C ASN A 478 9.91 23.58 11.36
N GLY A 479 8.88 24.30 11.83
CA GLY A 479 8.97 25.73 12.05
C GLY A 479 8.86 26.52 10.74
N LYS A 480 9.48 27.69 10.66
CA LYS A 480 9.40 28.55 9.46
C LYS A 480 10.29 28.04 8.33
N GLY A 481 9.77 28.11 7.11
CA GLY A 481 10.54 27.72 5.92
C GLY A 481 9.96 28.32 4.64
N LYS A 482 10.79 28.25 3.59
CA LYS A 482 10.46 28.72 2.24
C LYS A 482 10.70 27.59 1.25
N GLU A 483 9.73 27.37 0.35
CA GLU A 483 9.86 26.49 -0.81
C GLU A 483 9.96 27.29 -2.09
N TYR A 484 10.78 26.82 -2.99
CA TYR A 484 11.01 27.47 -4.29
C TYR A 484 10.57 26.57 -5.44
N ASN A 485 10.21 27.20 -6.57
CA ASN A 485 9.85 26.46 -7.78
C ASN A 485 11.06 25.68 -8.31
N TYR A 486 10.82 24.43 -8.70
CA TYR A 486 11.85 23.50 -9.15
C TYR A 486 12.67 24.02 -10.35
N PHE A 487 12.05 24.77 -11.27
CA PHE A 487 12.70 25.21 -12.52
C PHE A 487 13.22 26.65 -12.49
N GLN A 488 12.65 27.54 -11.68
CA GLN A 488 12.89 28.97 -11.77
C GLN A 488 13.47 29.64 -10.51
N GLU A 489 13.65 28.88 -9.42
CA GLU A 489 14.06 29.38 -8.09
C GLU A 489 13.18 30.52 -7.56
N ARG A 490 11.95 30.64 -8.07
CA ARG A 490 10.97 31.60 -7.56
C ARG A 490 10.30 31.06 -6.30
N LEU A 491 10.02 31.96 -5.37
CA LEU A 491 9.30 31.60 -4.14
C LEU A 491 7.94 31.00 -4.50
N LYS A 492 7.69 29.79 -4.04
CA LYS A 492 6.44 29.05 -4.23
C LYS A 492 5.58 29.06 -2.97
N PHE A 493 6.22 28.99 -1.80
CA PHE A 493 5.55 28.99 -0.52
C PHE A 493 6.50 29.51 0.56
N GLU A 494 5.96 30.31 1.49
CA GLU A 494 6.61 30.63 2.75
C GLU A 494 5.62 30.47 3.90
N GLY A 495 6.06 29.84 5.00
CA GLY A 495 5.15 29.59 6.11
C GLY A 495 5.69 28.60 7.12
N GLU A 496 4.77 28.04 7.89
CA GLU A 496 5.07 27.14 8.97
C GLU A 496 4.95 25.67 8.54
N TYR A 497 5.83 24.82 9.10
CA TYR A 497 5.90 23.40 8.86
C TYR A 497 5.83 22.62 10.16
N LEU A 498 5.20 21.46 10.11
CA LEU A 498 5.20 20.47 11.18
C LEU A 498 5.38 19.07 10.59
N ASN A 499 6.44 18.37 11.02
CA ASN A 499 6.75 17.00 10.58
C ASN A 499 6.74 16.85 9.04
N GLY A 500 7.43 17.75 8.35
CA GLY A 500 7.60 17.72 6.89
C GLY A 500 6.46 18.32 6.07
N LYS A 501 5.33 18.67 6.69
CA LYS A 501 4.14 19.20 6.00
C LYS A 501 3.90 20.66 6.36
N ARG A 502 3.31 21.43 5.42
CA ARG A 502 2.83 22.80 5.69
C ARG A 502 1.78 22.74 6.80
N ASN A 503 1.95 23.53 7.87
CA ASN A 503 1.05 23.50 9.02
C ASN A 503 1.15 24.80 9.82
N GLY A 504 0.05 25.50 10.00
CA GLY A 504 0.01 26.85 10.54
C GLY A 504 -0.10 27.89 9.45
N LYS A 505 0.37 29.12 9.69
CA LYS A 505 0.23 30.22 8.75
C LYS A 505 1.18 30.12 7.58
N GLY A 506 0.70 30.45 6.37
CA GLY A 506 1.52 30.43 5.17
C GLY A 506 0.96 31.20 4.02
N ARG A 507 1.87 31.56 3.08
CA ARG A 507 1.61 32.22 1.81
C ARG A 507 2.08 31.34 0.66
N GLU A 508 1.24 31.18 -0.33
CA GLU A 508 1.56 30.46 -1.57
C GLU A 508 1.53 31.42 -2.74
N TYR A 509 2.45 31.24 -3.68
CA TYR A 509 2.64 32.15 -4.81
C TYR A 509 2.50 31.40 -6.14
N TRP A 510 1.99 32.11 -7.15
CA TRP A 510 2.01 31.68 -8.54
C TRP A 510 3.43 31.73 -9.12
N ASN A 511 3.64 31.07 -10.25
CA ASN A 511 4.95 31.10 -10.93
C ASN A 511 5.36 32.51 -11.43
N ASN A 512 4.44 33.42 -11.55
CA ASN A 512 4.72 34.83 -11.87
C ASN A 512 5.13 35.68 -10.64
N GLY A 513 5.05 35.10 -9.42
CA GLY A 513 5.38 35.72 -8.15
C GLY A 513 4.21 36.41 -7.45
N GLU A 514 3.02 36.40 -8.04
CA GLU A 514 1.81 36.94 -7.42
C GLU A 514 1.31 36.01 -6.29
N LEU A 515 0.73 36.59 -5.25
CA LEU A 515 0.13 35.87 -4.16
C LEU A 515 -1.05 35.02 -4.66
N LYS A 516 -0.98 33.72 -4.42
CA LYS A 516 -2.02 32.75 -4.78
C LYS A 516 -2.98 32.48 -3.62
N PHE A 517 -2.43 32.42 -2.41
CA PHE A 517 -3.18 32.13 -1.20
C PHE A 517 -2.40 32.61 0.04
N GLU A 518 -3.11 33.19 1.01
CA GLU A 518 -2.61 33.49 2.34
C GLU A 518 -3.63 32.97 3.35
N GLY A 519 -3.18 32.13 4.28
CA GLY A 519 -4.09 31.52 5.25
C GLY A 519 -3.41 30.46 6.10
N GLU A 520 -4.22 29.59 6.68
CA GLU A 520 -3.77 28.51 7.54
C GLU A 520 -3.71 27.19 6.77
N TYR A 521 -2.76 26.36 7.17
CA TYR A 521 -2.56 25.00 6.65
C TYR A 521 -2.63 23.99 7.79
N LEU A 522 -3.23 22.84 7.51
CA LEU A 522 -3.23 21.68 8.40
C LEU A 522 -2.80 20.43 7.61
N ASN A 523 -1.70 19.79 8.04
CA ASN A 523 -1.17 18.58 7.42
C ASN A 523 -0.91 18.66 5.91
N GLY A 524 -0.61 19.86 5.39
CA GLY A 524 -0.32 20.12 3.99
C GLY A 524 -1.47 20.70 3.19
N GLU A 525 -2.69 20.70 3.72
CA GLU A 525 -3.89 21.21 3.08
C GLU A 525 -4.25 22.62 3.59
N ARG A 526 -4.88 23.45 2.73
CA ARG A 526 -5.38 24.75 3.12
C ARG A 526 -6.62 24.57 4.01
N ILE A 527 -6.71 25.37 5.07
CA ILE A 527 -7.93 25.50 5.87
C ILE A 527 -8.60 26.79 5.41
N ASN A 528 -9.86 26.69 5.05
CA ASN A 528 -10.69 27.85 4.69
C ASN A 528 -11.12 28.63 5.91
#